data_2c9def3b33aa3d1c6c8f573016c88e07
#
_entry.id   2c9def3b33aa3d1c6c8f573016c88e07
#
_cell.length_a   1.000
_cell.length_b   1.000
_cell.length_c   1.000
_cell.angle_alpha   90.00
_cell.angle_beta   90.00
_cell.angle_gamma   90.00
#
_symmetry.space_group_name_H-M   'P 1'
#
loop_
_entity.id
_entity.type
_entity.pdbx_description
1 polymer ?
#
loop_
_entity_poly.entity_id
_entity_poly.type
_entity_poly.pdbx_seq_one_letter_code
_entity_poly.pdbx_strand_id
1 'polypeptide(L)'
;MSRKQISYIDEAVYNAFLAEVKRQSVLFGEQVKQEVAIVYTPLNGTGLKPVTQILEDTGYTNIKIVPEQRMPDGHFPTCPYPNPELPEAMRLGIKYAGENKAELLLA
;
A
#
# COMPACT_ATOMS: atom_id res chain seq x y z
N MET A 1 -3.75 10.42 -25.15
CA MET A 1 -3.28 11.82 -24.93
C MET A 1 -2.52 12.28 -26.16
N SER A 2 -3.27 12.83 -27.11
CA SER A 2 -2.76 13.13 -28.46
C SER A 2 -1.77 14.29 -28.52
N ARG A 3 -1.78 15.21 -27.54
CA ARG A 3 -0.93 16.40 -27.54
C ARG A 3 0.38 16.26 -26.75
N LYS A 4 0.65 15.10 -26.18
CA LYS A 4 1.86 14.82 -25.39
C LYS A 4 2.10 15.81 -24.24
N GLN A 5 1.04 16.49 -23.76
CA GLN A 5 1.11 17.40 -22.64
C GLN A 5 1.00 16.67 -21.29
N ILE A 6 0.49 15.46 -21.32
CA ILE A 6 0.34 14.60 -20.16
C ILE A 6 0.87 13.23 -20.52
N SER A 7 1.72 12.67 -19.69
CA SER A 7 2.25 11.33 -19.89
C SER A 7 2.46 10.66 -18.52
N TYR A 8 2.56 9.34 -18.56
CA TYR A 8 2.96 8.61 -17.35
C TYR A 8 4.47 8.76 -17.15
N ILE A 9 4.90 8.77 -15.89
CA ILE A 9 6.32 8.71 -15.58
C ILE A 9 6.87 7.35 -16.02
N ASP A 10 8.14 7.34 -16.42
CA ASP A 10 8.79 6.09 -16.83
C ASP A 10 9.29 5.30 -15.62
N GLU A 11 9.73 4.07 -15.89
CA GLU A 11 10.22 3.18 -14.84
C GLU A 11 11.46 3.73 -14.13
N ALA A 12 12.30 4.49 -14.85
CA ALA A 12 13.50 5.07 -14.26
C ALA A 12 13.15 6.07 -13.16
N VAL A 13 12.16 6.93 -13.40
CA VAL A 13 11.68 7.89 -12.38
C VAL A 13 11.05 7.16 -11.21
N TYR A 14 10.20 6.18 -11.48
CA TYR A 14 9.55 5.38 -10.45
C TYR A 14 10.58 4.67 -9.56
N ASN A 15 11.56 4.03 -10.18
CA ASN A 15 12.61 3.31 -9.44
C ASN A 15 13.50 4.26 -8.63
N ALA A 16 13.78 5.46 -9.14
CA ALA A 16 14.51 6.49 -8.39
C ALA A 16 13.75 6.92 -7.14
N PHE A 17 12.43 7.07 -7.23
CA PHE A 17 11.58 7.36 -6.08
C PHE A 17 11.66 6.25 -5.03
N LEU A 18 11.50 4.99 -5.45
CA LEU A 18 11.58 3.86 -4.52
C LEU A 18 12.95 3.77 -3.85
N ALA A 19 14.02 4.01 -4.61
CA ALA A 19 15.38 4.01 -4.05
C ALA A 19 15.54 5.08 -2.97
N GLU A 20 14.99 6.26 -3.19
CA GLU A 20 15.05 7.33 -2.20
C GLU A 20 14.24 7.00 -0.96
N VAL A 21 13.08 6.39 -1.11
CA VAL A 21 12.27 5.93 0.03
C VAL A 21 13.05 4.91 0.86
N LYS A 22 13.70 3.94 0.21
CA LYS A 22 14.52 2.94 0.91
C LYS A 22 15.67 3.57 1.70
N ARG A 23 16.28 4.63 1.17
CA ARG A 23 17.38 5.34 1.85
C ARG A 23 16.95 5.96 3.17
N GLN A 24 15.67 6.20 3.36
CA GLN A 24 15.13 6.76 4.61
C GLN A 24 14.98 5.72 5.73
N SER A 25 15.30 4.45 5.48
CA SER A 25 15.22 3.40 6.48
C SER A 25 16.11 3.72 7.68
N VAL A 26 15.57 3.52 8.88
CA VAL A 26 16.29 3.81 10.15
C VAL A 26 16.75 2.54 10.85
N LEU A 27 16.72 1.40 10.16
CA LEU A 27 17.07 0.12 10.78
C LEU A 27 18.56 -0.02 11.05
N PHE A 28 19.40 0.60 10.24
CA PHE A 28 20.88 0.65 10.44
C PHE A 28 21.50 -0.73 10.72
N GLY A 29 21.03 -1.76 10.02
CA GLY A 29 21.54 -3.12 10.19
C GLY A 29 20.88 -3.93 11.29
N GLU A 30 19.95 -3.36 12.04
CA GLU A 30 19.20 -4.11 13.04
C GLU A 30 18.29 -5.15 12.37
N GLN A 31 18.16 -6.31 13.02
CA GLN A 31 17.25 -7.34 12.54
C GLN A 31 15.83 -7.06 13.02
N VAL A 32 14.86 -7.16 12.09
CA VAL A 32 13.46 -7.02 12.40
C VAL A 32 12.69 -8.25 11.92
N LYS A 33 11.50 -8.45 12.46
CA LYS A 33 10.62 -9.56 12.09
C LYS A 33 9.95 -9.24 10.75
N GLN A 34 10.54 -9.72 9.65
CA GLN A 34 10.03 -9.46 8.30
C GLN A 34 8.92 -10.43 7.87
N GLU A 35 8.71 -11.53 8.60
CA GLU A 35 7.62 -12.47 8.33
C GLU A 35 6.28 -12.04 8.94
N VAL A 36 6.21 -10.89 9.56
CA VAL A 36 4.98 -10.37 10.14
C VAL A 36 3.83 -10.36 9.12
N ALA A 37 2.66 -10.84 9.55
CA ALA A 37 1.48 -10.89 8.68
C ALA A 37 0.84 -9.51 8.59
N ILE A 38 0.85 -8.93 7.39
CA ILE A 38 0.37 -7.58 7.12
C ILE A 38 -0.84 -7.66 6.21
N VAL A 39 -1.91 -6.95 6.58
CA VAL A 39 -2.99 -6.61 5.65
C VAL A 39 -2.82 -5.15 5.27
N TYR A 40 -2.86 -4.87 3.98
CA TYR A 40 -2.77 -3.52 3.45
C TYR A 40 -4.01 -3.19 2.62
N THR A 41 -4.50 -1.97 2.75
CA THR A 41 -5.53 -1.45 1.86
C THR A 41 -5.17 -0.07 1.33
N PRO A 42 -5.18 0.10 -0.01
CA PRO A 42 -5.05 1.43 -0.61
C PRO A 42 -6.35 2.23 -0.59
N LEU A 43 -7.45 1.70 -0.06
CA LEU A 43 -8.77 2.36 -0.02
C LEU A 43 -9.22 2.85 -1.40
N ASN A 44 -9.03 2.04 -2.45
CA ASN A 44 -9.30 2.41 -3.86
C ASN A 44 -8.51 3.64 -4.33
N GLY A 45 -7.40 3.93 -3.67
CA GLY A 45 -6.49 5.01 -4.04
C GLY A 45 -5.31 4.52 -4.88
N THR A 46 -4.22 5.26 -4.87
CA THR A 46 -3.08 5.05 -5.77
C THR A 46 -1.91 4.31 -5.15
N GLY A 47 -2.02 3.89 -3.88
CA GLY A 47 -0.91 3.31 -3.14
C GLY A 47 -0.57 1.86 -3.45
N LEU A 48 -1.42 1.15 -4.20
CA LEU A 48 -1.25 -0.30 -4.38
C LEU A 48 0.16 -0.66 -4.87
N LYS A 49 0.58 -0.13 -6.01
CA LYS A 49 1.87 -0.48 -6.61
C LYS A 49 3.06 -0.01 -5.75
N PRO A 50 3.16 1.27 -5.37
CA PRO A 50 4.36 1.72 -4.66
C PRO A 50 4.48 1.13 -3.24
N VAL A 51 3.40 0.98 -2.50
CA VAL A 51 3.46 0.45 -1.13
C VAL A 51 3.81 -1.03 -1.13
N THR A 52 3.15 -1.83 -1.98
CA THR A 52 3.47 -3.25 -2.06
C THR A 52 4.88 -3.48 -2.55
N GLN A 53 5.34 -2.69 -3.53
CA GLN A 53 6.70 -2.80 -4.05
C GLN A 53 7.75 -2.49 -2.98
N ILE A 54 7.57 -1.40 -2.22
CA ILE A 54 8.56 -1.04 -1.20
C ILE A 54 8.59 -2.06 -0.06
N LEU A 55 7.45 -2.62 0.31
CA LEU A 55 7.40 -3.66 1.34
C LEU A 55 8.12 -4.92 0.87
N GLU A 56 7.85 -5.38 -0.35
CA GLU A 56 8.54 -6.55 -0.92
C GLU A 56 10.04 -6.31 -1.04
N ASP A 57 10.45 -5.16 -1.55
CA ASP A 57 11.86 -4.81 -1.74
C ASP A 57 12.63 -4.74 -0.44
N THR A 58 11.95 -4.46 0.67
CA THR A 58 12.57 -4.40 2.00
C THR A 58 12.38 -5.70 2.81
N GLY A 59 11.83 -6.75 2.18
CA GLY A 59 11.80 -8.09 2.75
C GLY A 59 10.49 -8.51 3.40
N TYR A 60 9.47 -7.66 3.36
CA TYR A 60 8.14 -7.98 3.92
C TYR A 60 7.30 -8.63 2.83
N THR A 61 7.18 -9.94 2.87
CA THR A 61 6.51 -10.72 1.81
C THR A 61 5.18 -11.32 2.23
N ASN A 62 4.86 -11.32 3.53
CA ASN A 62 3.60 -11.86 4.03
C ASN A 62 2.52 -10.77 4.06
N ILE A 63 2.14 -10.31 2.87
CA ILE A 63 1.25 -9.16 2.68
C ILE A 63 -0.01 -9.61 1.96
N LYS A 64 -1.17 -9.26 2.50
CA LYS A 64 -2.47 -9.49 1.86
C LYS A 64 -3.18 -8.18 1.65
N ILE A 65 -3.80 -8.03 0.49
CA ILE A 65 -4.48 -6.79 0.10
C ILE A 65 -5.98 -7.00 0.24
N VAL A 66 -6.69 -6.02 0.82
CA VAL A 66 -8.17 -6.07 0.91
C VAL A 66 -8.74 -6.07 -0.51
N PRO A 67 -9.39 -7.17 -0.96
CA PRO A 67 -9.76 -7.30 -2.38
C PRO A 67 -10.70 -6.22 -2.90
N GLU A 68 -11.69 -5.83 -2.10
CA GLU A 68 -12.70 -4.85 -2.50
C GLU A 68 -12.14 -3.44 -2.65
N GLN A 69 -10.96 -3.19 -2.06
CA GLN A 69 -10.35 -1.86 -2.02
C GLN A 69 -9.04 -1.79 -2.78
N ARG A 70 -8.69 -2.87 -3.47
CA ARG A 70 -7.37 -3.03 -4.10
C ARG A 70 -7.16 -2.07 -5.27
N MET A 71 -8.11 -1.99 -6.20
CA MET A 71 -7.94 -1.25 -7.43
C MET A 71 -8.34 0.21 -7.26
N PRO A 72 -7.62 1.14 -7.89
CA PRO A 72 -8.04 2.54 -7.89
C PRO A 72 -9.46 2.69 -8.45
N ASP A 73 -10.30 3.42 -7.73
CA ASP A 73 -11.67 3.68 -8.16
C ASP A 73 -12.13 5.04 -7.61
N GLY A 74 -12.30 6.00 -8.49
CA GLY A 74 -12.72 7.36 -8.11
C GLY A 74 -14.12 7.45 -7.54
N HIS A 75 -14.91 6.38 -7.62
CA HIS A 75 -16.24 6.32 -6.99
C HIS A 75 -16.20 5.84 -5.55
N PHE A 76 -15.07 5.26 -5.10
CA PHE A 76 -14.87 4.76 -3.73
C PHE A 76 -16.06 3.93 -3.24
N PRO A 77 -16.39 2.80 -3.90
CA PRO A 77 -17.65 2.08 -3.69
C PRO A 77 -17.82 1.49 -2.28
N THR A 78 -16.70 1.24 -1.57
CA THR A 78 -16.75 0.67 -0.23
C THR A 78 -16.57 1.71 0.87
N CYS A 79 -16.17 2.92 0.52
CA CYS A 79 -15.83 3.95 1.49
C CYS A 79 -15.94 5.35 0.88
N PRO A 80 -17.10 6.01 0.99
CA PRO A 80 -17.30 7.34 0.40
C PRO A 80 -16.31 8.40 0.90
N TYR A 81 -15.78 8.21 2.10
CA TYR A 81 -14.80 9.11 2.70
C TYR A 81 -13.53 8.30 2.99
N PRO A 82 -12.61 8.13 2.00
CA PRO A 82 -11.47 7.23 2.12
C PRO A 82 -10.31 7.85 2.92
N ASN A 83 -10.59 8.22 4.14
CA ASN A 83 -9.60 8.73 5.08
C ASN A 83 -9.35 7.67 6.16
N PRO A 84 -8.13 7.10 6.25
CA PRO A 84 -7.83 6.04 7.23
C PRO A 84 -7.95 6.48 8.69
N GLU A 85 -8.05 7.76 8.96
CA GLU A 85 -8.34 8.25 10.31
C GLU A 85 -9.78 7.98 10.75
N LEU A 86 -10.69 7.72 9.80
CA LEU A 86 -12.09 7.46 10.10
C LEU A 86 -12.33 5.96 10.33
N PRO A 87 -13.01 5.58 11.42
CA PRO A 87 -13.29 4.16 11.69
C PRO A 87 -14.04 3.45 10.56
N GLU A 88 -14.96 4.14 9.89
CA GLU A 88 -15.72 3.58 8.77
C GLU A 88 -14.82 3.19 7.61
N ALA A 89 -13.77 3.97 7.35
CA ALA A 89 -12.83 3.70 6.27
C ALA A 89 -12.04 2.42 6.53
N MET A 90 -11.76 2.11 7.78
CA MET A 90 -10.95 0.96 8.17
C MET A 90 -11.76 -0.32 8.39
N ARG A 91 -13.09 -0.27 8.31
CA ARG A 91 -13.94 -1.41 8.67
C ARG A 91 -13.62 -2.68 7.89
N LEU A 92 -13.52 -2.60 6.56
CA LEU A 92 -13.21 -3.77 5.73
C LEU A 92 -11.80 -4.29 6.01
N GLY A 93 -10.85 -3.38 6.18
CA GLY A 93 -9.47 -3.76 6.51
C GLY A 93 -9.39 -4.50 7.84
N ILE A 94 -10.07 -4.00 8.86
CA ILE A 94 -10.12 -4.63 10.18
C ILE A 94 -10.73 -6.03 10.09
N LYS A 95 -11.86 -6.14 9.38
CA LYS A 95 -12.52 -7.44 9.17
C LYS A 95 -11.59 -8.43 8.47
N TYR A 96 -10.98 -8.01 7.37
CA TYR A 96 -10.10 -8.85 6.58
C TYR A 96 -8.85 -9.25 7.37
N ALA A 97 -8.29 -8.33 8.15
CA ALA A 97 -7.15 -8.62 9.03
C ALA A 97 -7.51 -9.68 10.07
N GLY A 98 -8.70 -9.59 10.66
CA GLY A 98 -9.17 -10.59 11.62
C GLY A 98 -9.37 -11.96 10.99
N GLU A 99 -9.97 -12.02 9.80
CA GLU A 99 -10.18 -13.28 9.06
C GLU A 99 -8.87 -13.95 8.67
N ASN A 100 -7.83 -13.17 8.39
CA ASN A 100 -6.53 -13.67 7.96
C ASN A 100 -5.50 -13.71 9.09
N LYS A 101 -5.90 -13.45 10.32
CA LYS A 101 -5.03 -13.45 11.49
C LYS A 101 -3.80 -12.57 11.31
N ALA A 102 -3.99 -11.41 10.69
CA ALA A 102 -2.90 -10.46 10.47
C ALA A 102 -2.48 -9.81 11.80
N GLU A 103 -1.20 -9.52 11.90
CA GLU A 103 -0.63 -8.85 13.06
C GLU A 103 -0.65 -7.32 12.90
N LEU A 104 -0.73 -6.83 11.65
CA LEU A 104 -0.65 -5.41 11.33
C LEU A 104 -1.59 -5.09 10.17
N LEU A 105 -2.26 -3.95 10.28
CA LEU A 105 -3.11 -3.39 9.22
C LEU A 105 -2.56 -2.01 8.84
N LEU A 106 -2.28 -1.85 7.55
CA LEU A 106 -1.81 -0.58 6.98
C LEU A 106 -2.83 -0.03 5.99
N ALA A 107 -2.96 1.30 5.95
CA ALA A 107 -3.82 1.98 4.98
C ALA A 107 -3.20 3.30 4.52
#